data_f938be5d29132e5cd37b04f81936c261
#
_entry.id   f938be5d29132e5cd37b04f81936c261
#
_cell.length_a   1.000
_cell.length_b   1.000
_cell.length_c   1.000
_cell.angle_alpha   90.00
_cell.angle_beta   90.00
_cell.angle_gamma   90.00
#
_symmetry.space_group_name_H-M   'P 1'
#
loop_
_entity.id
_entity.type
_entity.pdbx_description
1 polymer ?
#
loop_
_entity_poly.entity_id
_entity_poly.type
_entity_poly.pdbx_seq_one_letter_code
_entity_poly.pdbx_strand_id
1 'polypeptide(L)'
;MIYSGKWDRDALDYRALRDQWHVVARSDDVARDMPLAVRLLGEDLVLWRDHAGINAWLDYCGHRGARLSLGCVRDGEIECPYHGWRYASSGQCTKVPAHPDQTPPAQRLVRVYRVTERYGLVWVCVGQPASDVPPFPEWDDASFRKVYAGPYRYRANALRSVENFLDASHFPFVHANLNGDPNCPDKIEDYEVKMTQNGLETSEIEVFQPYGDHRGIPVTARYTYHAFRPTTAYFSKKTGVTERFCTFLNATPVDEDECVIQLIVAINFGENLSDAQILQRQDRVFEQDRHIVESQRPYRLPLDLREEMHVRSDRLAVEYRRWLRALGEAATADCGVRQXAGAQQHTSSERSKESYHA
;
A
#
# COMPACT_ATOMS: atom_id res chain seq x y z
N MET A 1 -8.29 13.20 -21.28
CA MET A 1 -8.04 12.59 -19.97
C MET A 1 -8.28 11.09 -20.05
N ILE A 2 -7.21 10.31 -19.87
CA ILE A 2 -7.28 8.84 -19.93
C ILE A 2 -7.52 8.36 -18.51
N TYR A 3 -8.79 8.44 -18.05
CA TYR A 3 -9.04 8.13 -16.65
C TYR A 3 -10.37 7.44 -16.43
N SER A 4 -10.32 6.20 -16.00
CA SER A 4 -11.48 5.41 -15.63
C SER A 4 -11.53 5.11 -14.12
N GLY A 5 -10.72 5.79 -13.34
CA GLY A 5 -10.63 5.55 -11.90
C GLY A 5 -11.86 6.07 -11.14
N LYS A 6 -12.28 5.31 -10.15
CA LYS A 6 -13.42 5.67 -9.28
C LYS A 6 -13.05 6.60 -8.11
N TRP A 7 -11.76 6.93 -7.93
CA TRP A 7 -11.32 7.77 -6.83
C TRP A 7 -11.66 9.24 -7.06
N ASP A 8 -12.27 9.85 -6.06
CA ASP A 8 -12.39 11.30 -5.99
C ASP A 8 -11.00 11.88 -5.62
N ARG A 9 -10.32 12.45 -6.59
CA ARG A 9 -8.96 12.98 -6.42
C ARG A 9 -8.90 14.23 -5.53
N ASP A 10 -10.04 14.86 -5.28
CA ASP A 10 -10.12 16.01 -4.38
C ASP A 10 -10.41 15.59 -2.94
N ALA A 11 -10.72 14.35 -2.72
CA ALA A 11 -10.97 13.82 -1.38
C ALA A 11 -9.70 13.79 -0.52
N LEU A 12 -9.85 14.04 0.76
CA LEU A 12 -8.73 14.08 1.72
C LEU A 12 -7.98 12.74 1.80
N ASP A 13 -8.69 11.63 1.76
CA ASP A 13 -8.06 10.31 1.81
C ASP A 13 -7.21 10.04 0.57
N TYR A 14 -7.68 10.39 -0.64
CA TYR A 14 -6.87 10.25 -1.86
C TYR A 14 -5.59 11.09 -1.73
N ARG A 15 -5.73 12.34 -1.30
CA ARG A 15 -4.58 13.25 -1.14
C ARG A 15 -3.57 12.73 -0.11
N ALA A 16 -4.06 12.12 0.97
CA ALA A 16 -3.21 11.51 1.99
C ALA A 16 -2.41 10.32 1.44
N LEU A 17 -2.92 9.65 0.40
CA LEU A 17 -2.35 8.41 -0.14
C LEU A 17 -1.45 8.63 -1.36
N ARG A 18 -1.72 9.63 -2.19
CA ARG A 18 -1.07 9.75 -3.51
C ARG A 18 0.46 9.86 -3.47
N ASP A 19 0.99 10.48 -2.42
CA ASP A 19 2.43 10.72 -2.25
C ASP A 19 3.08 9.73 -1.28
N GLN A 20 2.44 8.56 -1.09
CA GLN A 20 2.93 7.47 -0.26
C GLN A 20 3.40 6.30 -1.13
N TRP A 21 4.28 5.48 -0.56
CA TRP A 21 4.67 4.20 -1.16
C TRP A 21 3.61 3.15 -0.85
N HIS A 22 3.21 2.39 -1.87
CA HIS A 22 2.24 1.29 -1.75
C HIS A 22 2.83 0.03 -2.35
N VAL A 23 2.67 -1.09 -1.67
CA VAL A 23 3.03 -2.40 -2.21
C VAL A 23 2.04 -2.74 -3.33
N VAL A 24 2.52 -3.16 -4.49
CA VAL A 24 1.64 -3.51 -5.63
C VAL A 24 1.82 -4.96 -6.09
N ALA A 25 2.93 -5.60 -5.73
CA ALA A 25 3.22 -7.00 -6.11
C ALA A 25 4.34 -7.55 -5.22
N ARG A 26 4.55 -8.86 -5.26
CA ARG A 26 5.81 -9.45 -4.80
C ARG A 26 6.84 -9.27 -5.92
N SER A 27 8.10 -9.13 -5.55
CA SER A 27 9.18 -9.00 -6.54
C SER A 27 9.23 -10.19 -7.50
N ASP A 28 8.99 -11.39 -6.97
CA ASP A 28 9.03 -12.64 -7.74
C ASP A 28 7.85 -12.80 -8.72
N ASP A 29 6.78 -12.02 -8.53
CA ASP A 29 5.61 -12.07 -9.44
C ASP A 29 5.91 -11.34 -10.76
N VAL A 30 6.95 -10.50 -10.82
CA VAL A 30 7.28 -9.72 -12.01
C VAL A 30 8.39 -10.44 -12.80
N ALA A 31 7.97 -11.21 -13.80
CA ALA A 31 8.88 -11.97 -14.66
C ALA A 31 9.70 -11.05 -15.56
N ARG A 32 10.83 -11.57 -16.09
CA ARG A 32 11.73 -10.78 -16.96
C ARG A 32 11.18 -10.55 -18.37
N ASP A 33 10.39 -11.47 -18.86
CA ASP A 33 9.89 -11.46 -20.24
C ASP A 33 8.41 -11.07 -20.36
N MET A 34 7.70 -11.05 -19.23
CA MET A 34 6.26 -10.76 -19.22
C MET A 34 5.96 -9.61 -18.25
N PRO A 35 5.31 -8.56 -18.77
CA PRO A 35 4.85 -7.48 -17.87
C PRO A 35 3.67 -7.93 -17.03
N LEU A 36 3.52 -7.33 -15.85
CA LEU A 36 2.46 -7.63 -14.88
C LEU A 36 1.52 -6.43 -14.75
N ALA A 37 0.23 -6.66 -14.99
CA ALA A 37 -0.80 -5.64 -14.75
C ALA A 37 -1.10 -5.53 -13.25
N VAL A 38 -1.10 -4.31 -12.72
CA VAL A 38 -1.56 -4.03 -11.35
C VAL A 38 -2.43 -2.77 -11.36
N ARG A 39 -3.14 -2.51 -10.25
CA ARG A 39 -3.98 -1.32 -10.14
C ARG A 39 -3.72 -0.65 -8.80
N LEU A 40 -3.57 0.67 -8.80
CA LEU A 40 -3.24 1.46 -7.61
C LEU A 40 -3.97 2.80 -7.66
N LEU A 41 -4.76 3.10 -6.64
CA LEU A 41 -5.48 4.38 -6.52
C LEU A 41 -6.30 4.72 -7.78
N GLY A 42 -6.95 3.69 -8.34
CA GLY A 42 -7.77 3.82 -9.53
C GLY A 42 -6.99 3.90 -10.85
N GLU A 43 -5.67 3.83 -10.82
CA GLU A 43 -4.83 3.86 -12.02
C GLU A 43 -4.37 2.45 -12.41
N ASP A 44 -4.57 2.09 -13.68
CA ASP A 44 -4.04 0.83 -14.22
C ASP A 44 -2.55 1.01 -14.52
N LEU A 45 -1.72 0.18 -13.92
CA LEU A 45 -0.27 0.22 -14.05
C LEU A 45 0.25 -1.07 -14.67
N VAL A 46 1.41 -0.97 -15.30
CA VAL A 46 2.18 -2.12 -15.75
C VAL A 46 3.53 -2.12 -15.05
N LEU A 47 3.87 -3.26 -14.46
CA LEU A 47 5.21 -3.52 -13.90
C LEU A 47 5.97 -4.38 -14.91
N TRP A 48 7.24 -4.08 -15.12
CA TRP A 48 8.07 -4.86 -16.04
C TRP A 48 9.54 -4.68 -15.70
N ARG A 49 10.40 -5.58 -16.17
CA ARG A 49 11.83 -5.55 -15.85
C ARG A 49 12.66 -5.26 -17.09
N ASP A 50 13.58 -4.32 -16.96
CA ASP A 50 14.68 -4.16 -17.90
C ASP A 50 15.94 -4.81 -17.31
N HIS A 51 17.11 -4.52 -17.88
CA HIS A 51 18.38 -5.06 -17.42
C HIS A 51 18.82 -4.43 -16.08
N ALA A 52 18.35 -3.23 -15.77
CA ALA A 52 18.71 -2.48 -14.57
C ALA A 52 17.80 -2.78 -13.36
N GLY A 53 16.56 -3.22 -13.61
CA GLY A 53 15.63 -3.51 -12.52
C GLY A 53 14.17 -3.42 -12.91
N ILE A 54 13.35 -3.00 -11.94
CA ILE A 54 11.89 -2.93 -12.08
C ILE A 54 11.46 -1.54 -12.56
N ASN A 55 10.43 -1.54 -13.39
CA ASN A 55 9.79 -0.31 -13.91
C ASN A 55 8.30 -0.35 -13.60
N ALA A 56 7.70 0.81 -13.35
CA ALA A 56 6.26 0.96 -13.11
C ALA A 56 5.73 2.11 -13.97
N TRP A 57 4.79 1.81 -14.84
CA TRP A 57 4.25 2.78 -15.81
C TRP A 57 2.73 2.75 -15.81
N LEU A 58 2.12 3.82 -16.31
CA LEU A 58 0.71 3.79 -16.71
C LEU A 58 0.55 2.69 -17.78
N ASP A 59 -0.43 1.83 -17.62
CA ASP A 59 -0.65 0.69 -18.54
C ASP A 59 -1.33 1.16 -19.82
N TYR A 60 -0.55 1.93 -20.62
CA TYR A 60 -1.10 2.66 -21.76
C TYR A 60 0.00 2.91 -22.80
N CYS A 61 -0.20 2.41 -24.00
CA CYS A 61 0.70 2.68 -25.13
C CYS A 61 0.40 4.07 -25.70
N GLY A 62 1.41 4.93 -25.79
CA GLY A 62 1.26 6.30 -26.31
C GLY A 62 0.82 6.43 -27.76
N HIS A 63 0.83 5.31 -28.52
CA HIS A 63 0.38 5.31 -29.92
C HIS A 63 -1.16 5.31 -30.04
N ARG A 64 -1.82 4.27 -29.53
CA ARG A 64 -3.28 4.11 -29.65
C ARG A 64 -3.94 3.57 -28.37
N GLY A 65 -3.29 3.72 -27.23
CA GLY A 65 -3.89 3.41 -25.95
C GLY A 65 -4.02 1.95 -25.57
N ALA A 66 -3.38 1.04 -26.32
CA ALA A 66 -3.41 -0.38 -25.96
C ALA A 66 -2.69 -0.60 -24.63
N ARG A 67 -3.14 -1.58 -23.85
CA ARG A 67 -2.50 -1.94 -22.59
C ARG A 67 -1.13 -2.58 -22.86
N LEU A 68 -0.09 -2.03 -22.26
CA LEU A 68 1.29 -2.55 -22.39
C LEU A 68 1.45 -3.88 -21.65
N SER A 69 0.65 -4.08 -20.60
CA SER A 69 0.64 -5.34 -19.85
C SER A 69 0.21 -6.56 -20.66
N LEU A 70 -0.40 -6.37 -21.82
CA LEU A 70 -0.77 -7.45 -22.73
C LEU A 70 0.36 -7.78 -23.71
N GLY A 71 1.46 -7.05 -23.66
CA GLY A 71 2.63 -7.23 -24.52
C GLY A 71 3.68 -8.16 -23.93
N CYS A 72 4.93 -7.88 -24.22
CA CYS A 72 6.06 -8.65 -23.69
C CYS A 72 7.28 -7.76 -23.49
N VAL A 73 8.32 -8.30 -22.88
CA VAL A 73 9.61 -7.59 -22.73
C VAL A 73 10.61 -8.29 -23.64
N ARG A 74 11.30 -7.52 -24.50
CA ARG A 74 12.32 -8.02 -25.42
C ARG A 74 13.55 -7.12 -25.34
N ASP A 75 14.69 -7.72 -25.12
CA ASP A 75 15.98 -7.01 -25.07
C ASP A 75 15.99 -5.86 -24.04
N GLY A 76 15.23 -6.02 -22.94
CA GLY A 76 15.13 -5.01 -21.89
C GLY A 76 14.24 -3.82 -22.23
N GLU A 77 13.35 -3.96 -23.24
CA GLU A 77 12.36 -2.97 -23.63
C GLU A 77 10.97 -3.58 -23.62
N ILE A 78 9.96 -2.81 -23.24
CA ILE A 78 8.58 -3.29 -23.29
C ILE A 78 8.02 -3.08 -24.70
N GLU A 79 7.38 -4.12 -25.24
CA GLU A 79 6.81 -4.14 -26.60
C GLU A 79 5.29 -4.15 -26.52
N CYS A 80 4.67 -3.17 -27.19
CA CYS A 80 3.21 -3.05 -27.29
C CYS A 80 2.63 -4.18 -28.15
N PRO A 81 1.58 -4.87 -27.68
CA PRO A 81 1.03 -6.00 -28.44
C PRO A 81 0.28 -5.60 -29.72
N TYR A 82 -0.08 -4.30 -29.88
CA TYR A 82 -0.94 -3.86 -30.96
C TYR A 82 -0.14 -3.65 -32.26
N HIS A 83 0.96 -2.84 -32.18
CA HIS A 83 1.74 -2.51 -33.39
C HIS A 83 3.25 -2.75 -33.20
N GLY A 84 3.64 -3.44 -32.14
CA GLY A 84 5.04 -3.75 -31.88
C GLY A 84 5.93 -2.56 -31.53
N TRP A 85 5.33 -1.40 -31.17
CA TRP A 85 6.14 -0.27 -30.70
C TRP A 85 6.88 -0.66 -29.44
N ARG A 86 8.18 -0.34 -29.37
CA ARG A 86 9.01 -0.62 -28.20
C ARG A 86 9.35 0.65 -27.47
N TYR A 87 9.52 0.50 -26.16
CA TYR A 87 9.83 1.62 -25.27
C TYR A 87 10.93 1.23 -24.30
N ALA A 88 11.95 2.09 -24.18
CA ALA A 88 12.98 1.98 -23.15
C ALA A 88 12.43 2.39 -21.78
N SER A 89 13.16 2.07 -20.69
CA SER A 89 12.77 2.39 -19.32
C SER A 89 12.52 3.87 -19.07
N SER A 90 13.08 4.76 -19.91
CA SER A 90 12.81 6.21 -19.86
C SER A 90 11.38 6.58 -20.30
N GLY A 91 10.65 5.65 -20.92
CA GLY A 91 9.32 5.91 -21.53
C GLY A 91 9.40 6.44 -22.96
N GLN A 92 10.60 6.52 -23.51
CA GLN A 92 10.79 6.93 -24.92
C GLN A 92 10.56 5.75 -25.86
N CYS A 93 9.91 6.03 -26.99
CA CYS A 93 9.76 5.04 -28.05
C CYS A 93 11.13 4.84 -28.75
N THR A 94 11.54 3.58 -28.87
CA THR A 94 12.81 3.18 -29.48
C THR A 94 12.63 2.54 -30.83
N LYS A 95 11.43 2.01 -31.12
CA LYS A 95 11.17 1.26 -32.36
C LYS A 95 9.74 1.43 -32.82
N VAL A 96 9.57 1.71 -34.10
CA VAL A 96 8.28 1.76 -34.78
C VAL A 96 8.39 0.79 -35.99
N PRO A 97 7.94 -0.48 -35.86
CA PRO A 97 8.20 -1.50 -36.87
C PRO A 97 7.67 -1.19 -38.28
N ALA A 98 6.54 -0.46 -38.38
CA ALA A 98 5.97 -0.09 -39.66
C ALA A 98 6.83 0.93 -40.44
N HIS A 99 7.73 1.62 -39.75
CA HIS A 99 8.60 2.63 -40.37
C HIS A 99 10.03 2.49 -39.80
N PRO A 100 10.74 1.42 -40.19
CA PRO A 100 12.05 1.12 -39.59
C PRO A 100 13.13 2.17 -39.93
N ASP A 101 12.95 2.95 -40.98
CA ASP A 101 13.89 3.97 -41.41
C ASP A 101 13.62 5.35 -40.78
N GLN A 102 12.54 5.49 -39.99
CA GLN A 102 12.18 6.74 -39.35
C GLN A 102 12.67 6.77 -37.89
N THR A 103 13.17 7.92 -37.48
CA THR A 103 13.51 8.14 -36.06
C THR A 103 12.21 8.14 -35.26
N PRO A 104 12.08 7.31 -34.21
CA PRO A 104 10.91 7.35 -33.34
C PRO A 104 10.72 8.72 -32.68
N PRO A 105 9.49 9.06 -32.25
CA PRO A 105 9.24 10.34 -31.57
C PRO A 105 10.16 10.52 -30.36
N ALA A 106 10.80 11.69 -30.26
CA ALA A 106 11.76 12.00 -29.21
C ALA A 106 11.09 12.22 -27.84
N GLN A 107 9.82 12.62 -27.86
CA GLN A 107 9.08 12.90 -26.61
C GLN A 107 8.69 11.61 -25.89
N ARG A 108 8.63 11.68 -24.56
CA ARG A 108 8.16 10.57 -23.75
C ARG A 108 6.67 10.33 -24.03
N LEU A 109 6.32 9.12 -24.40
CA LEU A 109 4.94 8.77 -24.75
C LEU A 109 4.21 7.99 -23.65
N VAL A 110 4.93 7.57 -22.59
CA VAL A 110 4.37 6.78 -21.49
C VAL A 110 4.67 7.47 -20.17
N ARG A 111 3.68 7.49 -19.29
CA ARG A 111 3.84 8.03 -17.92
C ARG A 111 4.55 7.00 -17.05
N VAL A 112 5.66 7.43 -16.46
CA VAL A 112 6.53 6.60 -15.60
C VAL A 112 6.28 6.99 -14.14
N TYR A 113 6.19 6.00 -13.25
CA TYR A 113 6.02 6.21 -11.82
C TYR A 113 7.29 5.83 -11.06
N ARG A 114 7.42 6.34 -9.86
CA ARG A 114 8.50 5.97 -8.96
C ARG A 114 8.26 4.55 -8.46
N VAL A 115 9.29 3.73 -8.50
CA VAL A 115 9.22 2.32 -8.11
C VAL A 115 10.51 1.91 -7.40
N THR A 116 10.40 1.03 -6.43
CA THR A 116 11.56 0.42 -5.77
C THR A 116 11.19 -0.99 -5.29
N GLU A 117 12.20 -1.78 -5.01
CA GLU A 117 12.02 -3.11 -4.42
C GLU A 117 12.64 -3.11 -3.02
N ARG A 118 11.88 -3.56 -2.04
CA ARG A 118 12.36 -3.74 -0.67
C ARG A 118 11.53 -4.82 0.01
N TYR A 119 12.19 -5.65 0.80
CA TYR A 119 11.54 -6.76 1.53
C TYR A 119 10.86 -7.78 0.60
N GLY A 120 11.41 -7.99 -0.61
CA GLY A 120 10.79 -8.88 -1.59
C GLY A 120 9.47 -8.38 -2.17
N LEU A 121 9.17 -7.09 -1.97
CA LEU A 121 7.94 -6.44 -2.41
C LEU A 121 8.27 -5.30 -3.38
N VAL A 122 7.38 -5.07 -4.34
CA VAL A 122 7.45 -3.95 -5.28
C VAL A 122 6.60 -2.80 -4.74
N TRP A 123 7.23 -1.65 -4.53
CA TRP A 123 6.61 -0.44 -4.00
C TRP A 123 6.51 0.62 -5.10
N VAL A 124 5.33 1.20 -5.24
CA VAL A 124 5.08 2.28 -6.23
C VAL A 124 4.49 3.49 -5.52
N CYS A 125 4.91 4.68 -5.94
CA CYS A 125 4.31 5.95 -5.54
C CYS A 125 3.78 6.65 -6.79
N VAL A 126 2.49 6.97 -6.82
CA VAL A 126 1.88 7.63 -8.00
C VAL A 126 2.16 9.15 -8.03
N GLY A 127 2.50 9.72 -6.88
CA GLY A 127 2.87 11.14 -6.75
C GLY A 127 4.37 11.33 -6.53
N GLN A 128 4.71 12.18 -5.57
CA GLN A 128 6.11 12.41 -5.17
C GLN A 128 6.28 11.85 -3.74
N PRO A 129 7.15 10.86 -3.54
CA PRO A 129 7.28 10.24 -2.23
C PRO A 129 7.58 11.26 -1.12
N ALA A 130 6.72 11.30 -0.12
CA ALA A 130 6.87 12.18 1.05
C ALA A 130 7.94 11.65 2.02
N SER A 131 8.26 10.36 1.93
CA SER A 131 9.23 9.69 2.81
C SER A 131 9.76 8.43 2.12
N ASP A 132 10.69 7.76 2.75
CA ASP A 132 11.17 6.45 2.26
C ASP A 132 10.15 5.34 2.57
N VAL A 133 10.37 4.17 1.96
CA VAL A 133 9.65 2.92 2.29
C VAL A 133 9.76 2.68 3.80
N PRO A 134 8.65 2.32 4.47
CA PRO A 134 8.68 2.17 5.92
C PRO A 134 9.63 1.07 6.41
N PRO A 135 10.18 1.21 7.61
CA PRO A 135 11.06 0.20 8.16
C PRO A 135 10.31 -1.10 8.48
N PHE A 136 11.03 -2.22 8.38
CA PHE A 136 10.54 -3.51 8.87
C PHE A 136 11.59 -4.00 9.86
N PRO A 137 11.39 -3.84 11.17
CA PRO A 137 12.44 -4.04 12.17
C PRO A 137 13.11 -5.41 12.15
N GLU A 138 12.34 -6.48 11.87
CA GLU A 138 12.85 -7.85 11.89
C GLU A 138 13.46 -8.31 10.56
N TRP A 139 13.46 -7.46 9.52
CA TRP A 139 13.85 -7.92 8.18
C TRP A 139 15.28 -8.49 8.14
N ASP A 140 16.22 -7.77 8.72
CA ASP A 140 17.65 -8.17 8.71
C ASP A 140 18.04 -9.04 9.91
N ASP A 141 17.09 -9.38 10.78
CA ASP A 141 17.34 -10.23 11.94
C ASP A 141 17.17 -11.71 11.53
N ALA A 142 18.29 -12.44 11.48
CA ALA A 142 18.32 -13.85 11.08
C ALA A 142 17.59 -14.78 12.07
N SER A 143 17.33 -14.32 13.30
CA SER A 143 16.59 -15.12 14.27
C SER A 143 15.10 -15.20 13.94
N PHE A 144 14.60 -14.30 13.06
CA PHE A 144 13.21 -14.32 12.62
C PHE A 144 13.09 -14.99 11.26
N ARG A 145 12.25 -16.00 11.19
CA ARG A 145 11.78 -16.59 9.91
C ARG A 145 10.71 -15.66 9.33
N LYS A 146 10.77 -15.39 8.03
CA LYS A 146 9.81 -14.53 7.33
C LYS A 146 8.94 -15.39 6.40
N VAL A 147 7.63 -15.22 6.51
CA VAL A 147 6.63 -15.96 5.70
C VAL A 147 5.69 -14.93 5.06
N TYR A 148 5.58 -14.98 3.74
CA TYR A 148 4.67 -14.08 2.99
C TYR A 148 3.26 -14.67 2.98
N ALA A 149 2.25 -13.87 3.34
CA ALA A 149 0.85 -14.27 3.33
C ALA A 149 0.01 -13.34 2.46
N GLY A 150 -1.06 -13.87 1.92
CA GLY A 150 -1.88 -13.20 0.93
C GLY A 150 -1.40 -13.50 -0.49
N PRO A 151 -1.84 -12.73 -1.50
CA PRO A 151 -2.69 -11.53 -1.39
C PRO A 151 -4.14 -11.86 -1.02
N TYR A 152 -4.70 -11.07 -0.12
CA TYR A 152 -6.12 -11.15 0.25
C TYR A 152 -6.85 -9.97 -0.39
N ARG A 153 -7.84 -10.26 -1.22
CA ARG A 153 -8.61 -9.22 -1.90
C ARG A 153 -9.90 -8.96 -1.13
N TYR A 154 -10.09 -7.71 -0.71
CA TYR A 154 -11.29 -7.26 0.00
C TYR A 154 -12.05 -6.24 -0.86
N ARG A 155 -13.37 -6.37 -0.88
CA ARG A 155 -14.26 -5.31 -1.43
C ARG A 155 -14.53 -4.30 -0.32
N ALA A 156 -13.48 -3.60 0.05
CA ALA A 156 -13.47 -2.66 1.16
C ALA A 156 -12.37 -1.61 0.95
N ASN A 157 -12.57 -0.44 1.53
CA ASN A 157 -11.59 0.63 1.52
C ASN A 157 -10.31 0.20 2.26
N ALA A 158 -9.15 0.49 1.69
CA ALA A 158 -7.85 0.10 2.26
C ALA A 158 -7.65 0.65 3.68
N LEU A 159 -8.10 1.88 3.94
CA LEU A 159 -7.93 2.51 5.26
C LEU A 159 -8.83 1.85 6.32
N ARG A 160 -10.01 1.35 5.93
CA ARG A 160 -10.86 0.52 6.81
C ARG A 160 -10.12 -0.76 7.21
N SER A 161 -9.47 -1.39 6.24
CA SER A 161 -8.72 -2.64 6.46
C SER A 161 -7.51 -2.41 7.39
N VAL A 162 -6.82 -1.27 7.23
CA VAL A 162 -5.72 -0.91 8.13
C VAL A 162 -6.26 -0.63 9.54
N GLU A 163 -7.37 0.12 9.67
CA GLU A 163 -7.97 0.41 10.98
C GLU A 163 -8.38 -0.87 11.71
N ASN A 164 -8.99 -1.83 10.98
CA ASN A 164 -9.33 -3.14 11.54
C ASN A 164 -8.08 -3.87 12.07
N PHE A 165 -6.98 -3.87 11.29
CA PHE A 165 -5.73 -4.50 11.71
C PHE A 165 -5.13 -3.84 12.98
N LEU A 166 -5.35 -2.53 13.15
CA LEU A 166 -4.82 -1.76 14.27
C LEU A 166 -5.66 -1.88 15.56
N ASP A 167 -6.73 -2.66 15.53
CA ASP A 167 -7.63 -2.84 16.67
C ASP A 167 -7.40 -4.20 17.34
N ALA A 168 -7.43 -4.23 18.68
CA ALA A 168 -7.34 -5.46 19.46
C ALA A 168 -8.68 -5.85 20.10
N SER A 169 -9.65 -4.94 20.13
CA SER A 169 -10.90 -5.16 20.85
C SER A 169 -11.86 -6.12 20.15
N HIS A 170 -11.70 -6.33 18.84
CA HIS A 170 -12.54 -7.24 18.06
C HIS A 170 -12.17 -8.73 18.23
N PHE A 171 -10.98 -9.03 18.75
CA PHE A 171 -10.44 -10.40 18.78
C PHE A 171 -11.40 -11.43 19.39
N PRO A 172 -12.05 -11.17 20.56
CA PRO A 172 -12.91 -12.17 21.15
C PRO A 172 -14.13 -12.52 20.30
N PHE A 173 -14.56 -11.60 19.44
CA PHE A 173 -15.80 -11.73 18.66
C PHE A 173 -15.53 -12.20 17.23
N VAL A 174 -14.69 -11.48 16.50
CA VAL A 174 -14.37 -11.80 15.10
C VAL A 174 -13.49 -13.05 15.02
N HIS A 175 -12.50 -13.17 15.93
CA HIS A 175 -11.58 -14.30 15.97
C HIS A 175 -11.88 -15.25 17.13
N ALA A 176 -13.16 -15.45 17.41
CA ALA A 176 -13.61 -16.36 18.44
C ALA A 176 -12.99 -17.75 18.25
N ASN A 177 -12.49 -18.34 19.33
CA ASN A 177 -11.84 -19.65 19.36
C ASN A 177 -10.51 -19.68 18.57
N LEU A 178 -9.95 -18.52 18.28
CA LEU A 178 -8.64 -18.40 17.63
C LEU A 178 -7.76 -17.40 18.38
N ASN A 179 -8.19 -16.14 18.46
CA ASN A 179 -7.47 -15.09 19.16
C ASN A 179 -8.22 -14.53 20.38
N GLY A 180 -9.36 -15.09 20.72
CA GLY A 180 -10.13 -14.65 21.89
C GLY A 180 -11.33 -15.55 22.18
N ASP A 181 -12.05 -15.21 23.27
CA ASP A 181 -13.24 -15.94 23.72
C ASP A 181 -14.37 -14.93 23.99
N PRO A 182 -15.48 -15.00 23.22
CA PRO A 182 -16.59 -14.05 23.41
C PRO A 182 -17.29 -14.19 24.77
N ASN A 183 -17.12 -15.32 25.45
CA ASN A 183 -17.67 -15.51 26.79
C ASN A 183 -16.80 -14.88 27.88
N CYS A 184 -15.56 -14.50 27.52
CA CYS A 184 -14.62 -13.86 28.43
C CYS A 184 -13.83 -12.81 27.64
N PRO A 185 -14.49 -11.76 27.15
CA PRO A 185 -13.78 -10.75 26.32
C PRO A 185 -12.85 -9.92 27.18
N ASP A 186 -11.71 -9.55 26.59
CA ASP A 186 -10.71 -8.74 27.26
C ASP A 186 -11.25 -7.34 27.56
N LYS A 187 -10.91 -6.82 28.72
CA LYS A 187 -10.98 -5.40 29.01
C LYS A 187 -9.68 -4.77 28.44
N ILE A 188 -9.81 -3.91 27.46
CA ILE A 188 -8.65 -3.19 26.92
C ILE A 188 -8.32 -2.04 27.87
N GLU A 189 -7.19 -2.12 28.55
CA GLU A 189 -6.73 -1.08 29.43
C GLU A 189 -6.25 0.15 28.63
N ASP A 190 -6.21 1.31 29.27
CA ASP A 190 -5.77 2.54 28.63
C ASP A 190 -4.32 2.41 28.17
N TYR A 191 -4.06 2.80 26.94
CA TYR A 191 -2.74 2.76 26.31
C TYR A 191 -2.42 4.11 25.67
N GLU A 192 -1.14 4.37 25.44
CA GLU A 192 -0.66 5.60 24.82
C GLU A 192 -0.49 5.40 23.31
N VAL A 193 -0.69 6.47 22.57
CA VAL A 193 -0.38 6.54 21.13
C VAL A 193 0.55 7.75 20.94
N LYS A 194 1.66 7.53 20.24
CA LYS A 194 2.65 8.57 19.96
C LYS A 194 2.86 8.69 18.45
N MET A 195 3.02 9.93 18.00
CA MET A 195 3.54 10.19 16.64
C MET A 195 5.07 10.16 16.71
N THR A 196 5.67 9.35 15.84
CA THR A 196 7.14 9.23 15.72
C THR A 196 7.55 9.62 14.30
N GLN A 197 8.84 9.61 14.01
CA GLN A 197 9.34 9.82 12.65
C GLN A 197 8.87 8.73 11.68
N ASN A 198 8.44 7.57 12.21
CA ASN A 198 7.97 6.43 11.41
C ASN A 198 6.45 6.27 11.43
N GLY A 199 5.70 7.26 11.91
CA GLY A 199 4.25 7.18 12.01
C GLY A 199 3.78 6.97 13.46
N LEU A 200 2.60 6.39 13.62
CA LEU A 200 2.00 6.18 14.94
C LEU A 200 2.52 4.90 15.59
N GLU A 201 2.67 4.94 16.92
CA GLU A 201 3.13 3.80 17.72
C GLU A 201 2.33 3.77 19.04
N THR A 202 1.95 2.57 19.51
CA THR A 202 1.27 2.40 20.81
C THR A 202 2.24 1.95 21.89
N SER A 203 1.89 2.20 23.15
CA SER A 203 2.41 1.42 24.27
C SER A 203 1.88 -0.01 24.17
N GLU A 204 2.34 -0.91 25.05
CA GLU A 204 1.89 -2.30 25.03
C GLU A 204 0.40 -2.41 25.40
N ILE A 205 -0.32 -3.27 24.69
CA ILE A 205 -1.73 -3.61 24.90
C ILE A 205 -1.77 -5.11 25.22
N GLU A 206 -2.31 -5.47 26.39
CA GLU A 206 -2.42 -6.88 26.80
C GLU A 206 -3.79 -7.43 26.42
N VAL A 207 -3.80 -8.65 25.87
CA VAL A 207 -5.01 -9.41 25.58
C VAL A 207 -4.78 -10.89 25.94
N PHE A 208 -5.78 -11.56 26.47
CA PHE A 208 -5.72 -12.99 26.74
C PHE A 208 -6.18 -13.76 25.51
N GLN A 209 -5.35 -14.68 25.06
CA GLN A 209 -5.64 -15.53 23.91
C GLN A 209 -5.67 -16.98 24.34
N PRO A 210 -6.86 -17.59 24.46
CA PRO A 210 -7.00 -18.97 25.00
C PRO A 210 -6.32 -20.02 24.14
N TYR A 211 -6.23 -19.79 22.82
CA TYR A 211 -5.55 -20.67 21.88
C TYR A 211 -4.20 -20.10 21.46
N GLY A 212 -3.85 -18.96 22.01
CA GLY A 212 -2.55 -18.32 21.98
C GLY A 212 -2.03 -17.99 20.61
N ASP A 213 -0.85 -18.52 20.36
CA ASP A 213 -0.19 -18.41 19.07
C ASP A 213 -0.29 -19.78 18.36
N HIS A 214 0.57 -20.00 17.39
CA HIS A 214 0.59 -21.25 16.60
C HIS A 214 0.92 -22.50 17.43
N ARG A 215 1.37 -22.32 18.67
CA ARG A 215 1.65 -23.46 19.58
C ARG A 215 0.38 -24.04 20.22
N GLY A 216 -0.75 -23.30 20.14
CA GLY A 216 -2.03 -23.76 20.67
C GLY A 216 -2.13 -23.75 22.19
N ILE A 217 -1.33 -22.93 22.86
CA ILE A 217 -1.36 -22.80 24.32
C ILE A 217 -1.93 -21.43 24.73
N PRO A 218 -2.67 -21.35 25.86
CA PRO A 218 -3.16 -20.06 26.36
C PRO A 218 -2.02 -19.11 26.67
N VAL A 219 -2.13 -17.86 26.24
CA VAL A 219 -1.12 -16.83 26.52
C VAL A 219 -1.77 -15.48 26.82
N THR A 220 -1.14 -14.67 27.67
CA THR A 220 -1.39 -13.25 27.73
C THR A 220 -0.45 -12.60 26.72
N ALA A 221 -1.00 -12.23 25.59
CA ALA A 221 -0.23 -11.63 24.50
C ALA A 221 -0.10 -10.13 24.71
N ARG A 222 1.08 -9.57 24.45
CA ARG A 222 1.35 -8.14 24.55
C ARG A 222 1.67 -7.60 23.16
N TYR A 223 0.80 -6.73 22.68
CA TYR A 223 0.90 -6.12 21.35
C TYR A 223 1.46 -4.72 21.43
N THR A 224 2.35 -4.37 20.51
CA THR A 224 2.72 -2.99 20.19
C THR A 224 2.35 -2.78 18.72
N TYR A 225 1.47 -1.82 18.47
CA TYR A 225 1.02 -1.52 17.10
C TYR A 225 1.76 -0.31 16.54
N HIS A 226 1.96 -0.32 15.22
CA HIS A 226 2.49 0.83 14.48
C HIS A 226 1.67 1.02 13.20
N ALA A 227 1.26 2.26 12.93
CA ALA A 227 0.82 2.66 11.60
C ALA A 227 2.01 3.40 10.97
N PHE A 228 2.86 2.67 10.26
CA PHE A 228 4.10 3.24 9.70
C PHE A 228 3.81 4.24 8.57
N ARG A 229 2.84 3.94 7.74
CA ARG A 229 2.33 4.80 6.66
C ARG A 229 0.81 4.58 6.59
N PRO A 230 0.07 5.44 5.90
CA PRO A 230 -1.39 5.26 5.83
C PRO A 230 -1.86 3.86 5.46
N THR A 231 -1.14 3.17 4.58
CA THR A 231 -1.53 1.82 4.13
C THR A 231 -0.53 0.74 4.56
N THR A 232 0.42 1.07 5.44
CA THR A 232 1.38 0.10 5.98
C THR A 232 1.31 0.11 7.50
N ALA A 233 0.90 -1.01 8.07
CA ALA A 233 0.77 -1.19 9.51
C ALA A 233 1.61 -2.38 9.98
N TYR A 234 1.87 -2.43 11.27
CA TYR A 234 2.72 -3.46 11.86
C TYR A 234 2.31 -3.68 13.31
N PHE A 235 2.41 -4.91 13.74
CA PHE A 235 2.42 -5.18 15.18
C PHE A 235 3.55 -6.15 15.53
N SER A 236 4.07 -5.97 16.73
CA SER A 236 4.89 -6.96 17.42
C SER A 236 4.04 -7.55 18.56
N LYS A 237 3.88 -8.87 18.54
CA LYS A 237 3.11 -9.62 19.55
C LYS A 237 4.10 -10.47 20.34
N LYS A 238 4.23 -10.19 21.64
CA LYS A 238 5.05 -10.97 22.57
C LYS A 238 4.14 -12.00 23.23
N THR A 239 4.55 -13.29 23.16
CA THR A 239 3.78 -14.40 23.76
C THR A 239 4.57 -15.17 24.79
N GLY A 240 5.78 -14.70 25.11
CA GLY A 240 6.68 -15.27 26.11
C GLY A 240 7.78 -14.28 26.43
N VAL A 241 8.85 -14.75 27.02
CA VAL A 241 10.00 -13.90 27.40
C VAL A 241 10.73 -13.39 26.15
N THR A 242 11.00 -14.29 25.21
CA THR A 242 11.73 -13.99 23.96
C THR A 242 10.87 -14.16 22.72
N GLU A 243 9.78 -14.90 22.83
CA GLU A 243 8.94 -15.30 21.70
C GLU A 243 8.16 -14.10 21.16
N ARG A 244 8.39 -13.81 19.88
CA ARG A 244 7.71 -12.72 19.18
C ARG A 244 7.14 -13.21 17.86
N PHE A 245 5.92 -12.77 17.60
CA PHE A 245 5.21 -12.92 16.34
C PHE A 245 4.92 -11.52 15.83
N CYS A 246 5.47 -11.16 14.70
CA CYS A 246 5.33 -9.83 14.12
C CYS A 246 4.61 -9.93 12.77
N THR A 247 3.79 -8.96 12.46
CA THR A 247 3.10 -8.88 11.16
C THR A 247 3.32 -7.49 10.56
N PHE A 248 3.86 -7.48 9.36
CA PHE A 248 4.05 -6.28 8.54
C PHE A 248 3.00 -6.33 7.43
N LEU A 249 1.97 -5.49 7.56
CA LEU A 249 0.80 -5.49 6.68
C LEU A 249 0.85 -4.33 5.71
N ASN A 250 0.48 -4.59 4.46
CA ASN A 250 0.33 -3.58 3.41
C ASN A 250 -1.04 -3.75 2.76
N ALA A 251 -1.89 -2.73 2.87
CA ALA A 251 -3.22 -2.71 2.25
C ALA A 251 -3.16 -1.79 1.02
N THR A 252 -2.97 -2.37 -0.15
CA THR A 252 -2.89 -1.65 -1.42
C THR A 252 -4.24 -1.09 -1.81
N PRO A 253 -4.43 0.24 -1.90
CA PRO A 253 -5.72 0.80 -2.31
C PRO A 253 -5.88 0.67 -3.84
N VAL A 254 -6.62 -0.35 -4.26
CA VAL A 254 -6.89 -0.63 -5.68
C VAL A 254 -7.86 0.40 -6.23
N ASP A 255 -9.04 0.48 -5.59
CA ASP A 255 -10.08 1.49 -5.84
C ASP A 255 -10.61 1.98 -4.48
N GLU A 256 -11.54 2.93 -4.49
CA GLU A 256 -12.14 3.48 -3.24
C GLU A 256 -12.71 2.39 -2.35
N ASP A 257 -13.29 1.37 -2.97
CA ASP A 257 -14.01 0.28 -2.29
C ASP A 257 -13.37 -1.09 -2.52
N GLU A 258 -12.08 -1.10 -2.88
CA GLU A 258 -11.36 -2.36 -3.10
C GLU A 258 -9.89 -2.22 -2.69
N CYS A 259 -9.39 -3.20 -1.96
CA CYS A 259 -7.97 -3.26 -1.62
C CYS A 259 -7.43 -4.69 -1.73
N VAL A 260 -6.09 -4.76 -1.83
CA VAL A 260 -5.36 -6.03 -1.77
C VAL A 260 -4.40 -5.97 -0.59
N ILE A 261 -4.52 -6.93 0.33
CA ILE A 261 -3.70 -6.99 1.52
C ILE A 261 -2.59 -8.03 1.31
N GLN A 262 -1.36 -7.62 1.51
CA GLN A 262 -0.19 -8.50 1.54
C GLN A 262 0.51 -8.32 2.86
N LEU A 263 0.97 -9.41 3.46
CA LEU A 263 1.72 -9.31 4.70
C LEU A 263 2.97 -10.19 4.69
N ILE A 264 3.88 -9.80 5.56
CA ILE A 264 5.03 -10.63 5.93
C ILE A 264 4.90 -10.90 7.43
N VAL A 265 4.80 -12.17 7.77
CA VAL A 265 4.89 -12.63 9.16
C VAL A 265 6.37 -12.85 9.48
N ALA A 266 6.84 -12.32 10.61
CA ALA A 266 8.18 -12.58 11.13
C ALA A 266 8.02 -13.25 12.50
N ILE A 267 8.61 -14.46 12.66
CA ILE A 267 8.44 -15.28 13.86
C ILE A 267 9.81 -15.85 14.29
N ASN A 268 10.11 -15.75 15.60
CA ASN A 268 11.38 -16.22 16.16
C ASN A 268 11.22 -17.44 17.09
N PHE A 269 10.11 -18.14 16.94
CA PHE A 269 9.83 -19.39 17.69
C PHE A 269 9.09 -20.35 16.77
N GLY A 270 8.80 -21.55 17.28
CA GLY A 270 8.00 -22.54 16.55
C GLY A 270 8.81 -23.22 15.46
N GLU A 271 9.99 -23.74 15.79
CA GLU A 271 10.89 -24.45 14.86
C GLU A 271 10.20 -25.62 14.15
N ASN A 272 9.20 -26.22 14.81
CA ASN A 272 8.44 -27.36 14.28
C ASN A 272 7.21 -26.93 13.45
N LEU A 273 6.93 -25.62 13.36
CA LEU A 273 5.82 -25.11 12.55
C LEU A 273 6.26 -24.97 11.11
N SER A 274 5.51 -25.54 10.19
CA SER A 274 5.74 -25.31 8.76
C SER A 274 5.19 -23.95 8.34
N ASP A 275 5.71 -23.40 7.25
CA ASP A 275 5.14 -22.18 6.64
C ASP A 275 3.66 -22.37 6.31
N ALA A 276 3.29 -23.57 5.83
CA ALA A 276 1.89 -23.90 5.51
C ALA A 276 0.96 -23.75 6.73
N GLN A 277 1.41 -24.18 7.92
CA GLN A 277 0.61 -24.03 9.14
C GLN A 277 0.45 -22.56 9.54
N ILE A 278 1.53 -21.76 9.39
CA ILE A 278 1.48 -20.32 9.65
C ILE A 278 0.49 -19.66 8.68
N LEU A 279 0.59 -19.98 7.38
CA LEU A 279 -0.29 -19.43 6.35
C LEU A 279 -1.75 -19.79 6.58
N GLN A 280 -2.03 -21.05 6.89
CA GLN A 280 -3.40 -21.52 7.16
C GLN A 280 -4.06 -20.72 8.29
N ARG A 281 -3.31 -20.39 9.34
CA ARG A 281 -3.82 -19.57 10.43
C ARG A 281 -4.07 -18.11 9.95
N GLN A 282 -3.15 -17.53 9.19
CA GLN A 282 -3.33 -16.18 8.64
C GLN A 282 -4.53 -16.12 7.69
N ASP A 283 -4.64 -17.10 6.79
CA ASP A 283 -5.78 -17.19 5.86
C ASP A 283 -7.11 -17.19 6.61
N ARG A 284 -7.18 -17.96 7.71
CA ARG A 284 -8.39 -18.03 8.55
C ARG A 284 -8.68 -16.67 9.21
N VAL A 285 -7.68 -16.01 9.78
CA VAL A 285 -7.84 -14.71 10.44
C VAL A 285 -8.37 -13.68 9.42
N PHE A 286 -7.71 -13.58 8.28
CA PHE A 286 -8.08 -12.59 7.26
C PHE A 286 -9.43 -12.87 6.62
N GLU A 287 -9.83 -14.14 6.51
CA GLU A 287 -11.18 -14.48 6.04
C GLU A 287 -12.26 -14.06 7.05
N GLN A 288 -12.00 -14.19 8.34
CA GLN A 288 -12.92 -13.73 9.39
C GLN A 288 -13.08 -12.21 9.36
N ASP A 289 -11.97 -11.48 9.24
CA ASP A 289 -11.97 -10.00 9.13
C ASP A 289 -12.73 -9.53 7.89
N ARG A 290 -12.53 -10.21 6.76
CA ARG A 290 -13.08 -9.79 5.47
C ARG A 290 -14.58 -9.54 5.55
N HIS A 291 -15.33 -10.48 6.14
CA HIS A 291 -16.80 -10.37 6.24
C HIS A 291 -17.24 -9.12 7.00
N ILE A 292 -16.49 -8.75 8.04
CA ILE A 292 -16.80 -7.57 8.86
C ILE A 292 -16.45 -6.29 8.10
N VAL A 293 -15.22 -6.21 7.60
CA VAL A 293 -14.71 -5.00 6.94
C VAL A 293 -15.53 -4.68 5.68
N GLU A 294 -15.88 -5.69 4.89
CA GLU A 294 -16.72 -5.51 3.69
C GLU A 294 -18.15 -5.08 4.01
N SER A 295 -18.62 -5.30 5.25
CA SER A 295 -19.96 -4.92 5.67
C SER A 295 -20.07 -3.48 6.17
N GLN A 296 -18.94 -2.84 6.50
CA GLN A 296 -18.93 -1.49 7.09
C GLN A 296 -19.51 -0.43 6.16
N ARG A 297 -20.25 0.54 6.76
CA ARG A 297 -20.81 1.71 6.04
C ARG A 297 -20.56 2.97 6.87
N PRO A 298 -20.21 4.11 6.24
CA PRO A 298 -19.91 4.25 4.82
C PRO A 298 -18.71 3.40 4.40
N TYR A 299 -18.58 3.09 3.12
CA TYR A 299 -17.45 2.31 2.60
C TYR A 299 -16.11 2.96 2.90
N ARG A 300 -16.01 4.26 2.61
CA ARG A 300 -14.80 5.03 2.90
C ARG A 300 -14.69 5.22 4.41
N LEU A 301 -13.47 5.21 4.91
CA LEU A 301 -13.19 5.50 6.31
C LEU A 301 -13.52 6.97 6.59
N PRO A 302 -14.47 7.30 7.48
CA PRO A 302 -14.76 8.70 7.80
C PRO A 302 -13.57 9.35 8.52
N LEU A 303 -13.09 10.47 7.99
CA LEU A 303 -12.01 11.24 8.62
C LEU A 303 -12.56 12.33 9.57
N ASP A 304 -13.88 12.59 9.52
CA ASP A 304 -14.55 13.40 10.53
C ASP A 304 -14.99 12.49 11.67
N LEU A 305 -14.37 12.67 12.82
CA LEU A 305 -14.60 11.79 13.99
C LEU A 305 -16.04 11.83 14.50
N ARG A 306 -16.83 12.83 14.11
CA ARG A 306 -18.24 12.94 14.52
C ARG A 306 -19.17 11.98 13.79
N GLU A 307 -18.68 11.36 12.72
CA GLU A 307 -19.51 10.46 11.90
C GLU A 307 -19.69 9.08 12.53
N GLU A 308 -18.80 8.70 13.48
CA GLU A 308 -18.88 7.42 14.19
C GLU A 308 -18.63 7.64 15.68
N MET A 309 -19.10 6.70 16.50
CA MET A 309 -18.92 6.74 17.96
C MET A 309 -17.52 6.16 18.29
N HIS A 310 -16.81 6.81 19.20
CA HIS A 310 -15.48 6.35 19.65
C HIS A 310 -15.47 6.15 21.17
N VAL A 311 -14.77 5.11 21.62
CA VAL A 311 -14.57 4.80 23.03
C VAL A 311 -13.06 4.73 23.33
N ARG A 312 -12.69 4.53 24.61
CA ARG A 312 -11.27 4.59 25.01
C ARG A 312 -10.37 3.58 24.30
N SER A 313 -10.89 2.39 24.03
CA SER A 313 -10.13 1.36 23.29
C SER A 313 -9.80 1.77 21.84
N ASP A 314 -10.55 2.73 21.26
CA ASP A 314 -10.37 3.17 19.87
C ASP A 314 -9.30 4.26 19.73
N ARG A 315 -8.49 4.49 20.76
CA ARG A 315 -7.51 5.58 20.77
C ARG A 315 -6.60 5.58 19.53
N LEU A 316 -6.10 4.39 19.14
CA LEU A 316 -5.24 4.29 17.94
C LEU A 316 -6.02 4.62 16.67
N ALA A 317 -7.26 4.15 16.53
CA ALA A 317 -8.12 4.46 15.38
C ALA A 317 -8.37 5.97 15.26
N VAL A 318 -8.66 6.63 16.40
CA VAL A 318 -8.87 8.09 16.45
C VAL A 318 -7.61 8.84 15.99
N GLU A 319 -6.43 8.47 16.50
CA GLU A 319 -5.18 9.12 16.11
C GLU A 319 -4.81 8.82 14.66
N TYR A 320 -5.12 7.63 14.16
CA TYR A 320 -4.91 7.23 12.77
C TYR A 320 -5.76 8.12 11.84
N ARG A 321 -7.06 8.32 12.13
CA ARG A 321 -7.95 9.18 11.34
C ARG A 321 -7.50 10.65 11.38
N ARG A 322 -7.06 11.15 12.54
CA ARG A 322 -6.51 12.51 12.68
C ARG A 322 -5.27 12.70 11.78
N TRP A 323 -4.38 11.72 11.82
CA TRP A 323 -3.16 11.73 11.01
C TRP A 323 -3.48 11.73 9.51
N LEU A 324 -4.38 10.85 9.07
CA LEU A 324 -4.82 10.78 7.67
C LEU A 324 -5.40 12.12 7.22
N ARG A 325 -6.24 12.72 8.04
CA ARG A 325 -6.84 14.03 7.74
C ARG A 325 -5.74 15.09 7.58
N ALA A 326 -4.80 15.15 8.52
CA ALA A 326 -3.69 16.12 8.48
C ALA A 326 -2.84 15.94 7.20
N LEU A 327 -2.56 14.69 6.79
CA LEU A 327 -1.83 14.41 5.55
C LEU A 327 -2.59 14.93 4.31
N GLY A 328 -3.90 14.70 4.26
CA GLY A 328 -4.74 15.18 3.15
C GLY A 328 -4.82 16.69 3.08
N GLU A 329 -4.92 17.35 4.23
CA GLU A 329 -4.94 18.82 4.32
C GLU A 329 -3.59 19.43 3.91
N ALA A 330 -2.47 18.84 4.34
CA ALA A 330 -1.12 19.29 3.97
C ALA A 330 -0.90 19.17 2.44
N ALA A 331 -1.35 18.07 1.84
CA ALA A 331 -1.24 17.87 0.39
C ALA A 331 -2.06 18.90 -0.40
N THR A 332 -3.18 19.39 0.17
CA THR A 332 -3.99 20.46 -0.44
C THR A 332 -3.20 21.78 -0.50
N ALA A 333 -2.51 22.13 0.59
CA ALA A 333 -1.75 23.37 0.69
C ALA A 333 -0.60 23.41 -0.34
N ASP A 334 0.09 22.28 -0.52
CA ASP A 334 1.19 22.17 -1.47
C ASP A 334 0.73 22.30 -2.94
N CYS A 335 -0.45 21.77 -3.25
CA CYS A 335 -1.03 21.87 -4.58
C CYS A 335 -1.41 23.34 -4.92
N GLY A 336 -1.93 24.07 -3.95
CA GLY A 336 -2.25 25.50 -4.11
C GLY A 336 -1.02 26.37 -4.37
N VAL A 337 0.08 26.08 -3.67
CA VAL A 337 1.35 26.80 -3.84
C VAL A 337 1.95 26.53 -5.24
N ARG A 338 1.88 25.30 -5.74
CA ARG A 338 2.40 24.94 -7.07
C ARG A 338 1.57 25.55 -8.21
N GLN A 339 0.28 25.69 -8.05
CA GLN A 339 -0.57 26.42 -9.02
C GLN A 339 -0.24 27.92 -9.07
N UNK A 340 0.02 28.34 -8.06
CA UNK A 340 0.38 29.63 -7.95
C UNK A 340 1.68 29.94 -8.48
N ALA A 341 2.53 29.16 -8.37
CA ALA A 341 3.85 29.32 -8.95
C ALA A 341 3.85 29.14 -10.48
N GLY A 342 3.06 28.19 -10.97
CA GLY A 342 2.92 27.95 -12.41
C GLY A 342 2.24 29.11 -13.15
N ALA A 343 1.27 29.75 -12.52
CA ALA A 343 0.58 30.91 -13.09
C ALA A 343 1.51 32.15 -13.18
N GLN A 344 2.41 32.30 -12.22
CA GLN A 344 3.40 33.40 -12.24
C GLN A 344 4.46 33.23 -13.33
N GLN A 345 4.81 31.99 -13.69
CA GLN A 345 5.77 31.72 -14.77
C GLN A 345 5.14 31.93 -16.16
N HIS A 346 3.84 31.69 -16.33
CA HIS A 346 3.16 31.92 -17.60
C HIS A 346 2.97 33.43 -17.89
N THR A 347 2.75 34.26 -16.89
CA THR A 347 2.58 35.70 -17.09
C THR A 347 3.88 36.43 -17.36
N SER A 348 5.04 35.89 -16.92
CA SER A 348 6.34 36.50 -17.23
C SER A 348 6.85 36.16 -18.65
N SER A 349 6.37 35.04 -19.23
CA SER A 349 6.74 34.64 -20.60
C SER A 349 5.97 35.39 -21.68
N GLU A 350 4.78 35.90 -21.39
CA GLU A 350 4.00 36.68 -22.36
C GLU A 350 4.45 38.13 -22.50
N ARG A 351 5.03 38.71 -21.45
CA ARG A 351 5.54 40.09 -21.50
C ARG A 351 6.85 40.27 -22.29
N SER A 352 7.55 39.19 -22.61
CA SER A 352 8.83 39.28 -23.37
C SER A 352 8.65 39.12 -24.88
N LYS A 353 7.42 38.89 -25.38
CA LYS A 353 7.19 38.68 -26.82
C LYS A 353 6.63 39.92 -27.57
N GLU A 354 6.37 41.04 -26.86
CA GLU A 354 5.77 42.24 -27.47
C GLU A 354 6.78 43.33 -27.87
N SER A 355 8.10 43.07 -27.77
CA SER A 355 9.08 44.15 -28.03
C SER A 355 9.96 43.93 -29.28
N TYR A 356 9.50 43.16 -30.26
CA TYR A 356 10.22 43.03 -31.55
C TYR A 356 9.26 43.13 -32.72
N HIS A 357 8.74 44.35 -32.97
CA HIS A 357 8.29 44.82 -34.27
C HIS A 357 8.07 46.32 -34.20
N ALA A 358 9.15 47.10 -34.51
CA ALA A 358 9.09 48.45 -35.02
C ALA A 358 10.37 48.70 -35.83
#